data_4f898f3a12c8057e0ce584299200b6cd
#
_entry.id   4f898f3a12c8057e0ce584299200b6cd
#
_cell.length_a   1.000
_cell.length_b   1.000
_cell.length_c   1.000
_cell.angle_alpha   90.00
_cell.angle_beta   90.00
_cell.angle_gamma   90.00
#
_symmetry.space_group_name_H-M   'P 1'
#
loop_
_entity.id
_entity.type
_entity.pdbx_description
1 polymer ?
#
loop_
_entity_poly.entity_id
_entity_poly.type
_entity_poly.pdbx_seq_one_letter_code
_entity_poly.pdbx_strand_id
1 'polypeptide(L)'
;GIGVRFQEENFYNPKPLIRVKGKEIIRWVIDSLKIKNKEDKIFIIYNPELENFGFSRFIKSHYPNIILIKLEGNTIGPCDTISKVFKYLSKRKNHQFLICDGDTFYEEDIIKKAKKKKVNKIFYFKSYTKDPIYSYLKIKNSKLIDIEEKVKISNDASVGAYLFRSTNIAKKEINEILKKKFTIKEYYVSMVYKQLLINKQSVYAEKINKFTCLGTPELVREFDNYEKKRFCFDLDNTLVTYPVAKGNYKTCKPIQENINFLNFLYKSGHYIIIYTARRMRTYDGNIEKVKFHISDLTKKQLKKFNINYHELIFGKPYADIYIDDLSIDSNLDLHKASGFFQKKYNLSSRSFNKVNISKEIITKKSTNKKKIQSEIYYLKNIPSKIKKFYPKVIKSGKDYYQYKFLEGKTYSDLFINEQLNSFHIEKLFKTIKKIHNTKIKSKINVNIYSNYLLKLKERIKKNDIKLNNKFLKNNFKYLQQKLLEYEKEKLGNPSIIHGDPVFTNIISHKNNINFIDPRGILDDKFTIYGDNFYDYAKIYQSLYGYDFVINNREIPISYTDNLRKDFEKLFINKFSKKRLMYLKYLTASLYFSLVSFHKNTYQKKFNNIFFNLLSF
;
A
#
# COMPACT_ATOMS: atom_id res chain seq x y z
N GLY A 1 22.93 -3.83 -9.39
CA GLY A 1 23.60 -2.75 -8.66
C GLY A 1 23.83 -3.12 -7.21
N ILE A 2 24.81 -2.51 -6.55
CA ILE A 2 25.18 -2.78 -5.14
C ILE A 2 24.14 -2.28 -4.12
N GLY A 3 23.15 -1.51 -4.56
CA GLY A 3 22.03 -1.07 -3.70
C GLY A 3 22.41 0.03 -2.71
N VAL A 4 23.02 1.12 -3.16
CA VAL A 4 23.49 2.25 -2.33
C VAL A 4 22.44 2.71 -1.31
N ARG A 5 21.19 2.89 -1.70
CA ARG A 5 20.09 3.29 -0.78
C ARG A 5 19.90 2.35 0.41
N PHE A 6 20.13 1.06 0.22
CA PHE A 6 20.07 0.07 1.30
C PHE A 6 21.29 0.16 2.22
N GLN A 7 22.46 0.47 1.65
CA GLN A 7 23.69 0.68 2.42
C GLN A 7 23.57 1.94 3.31
N GLU A 8 23.03 3.04 2.76
CA GLU A 8 22.75 4.28 3.50
C GLU A 8 21.84 4.06 4.72
N GLU A 9 20.96 3.06 4.64
CA GLU A 9 20.11 2.66 5.76
C GLU A 9 20.65 1.49 6.58
N ASN A 10 21.92 1.14 6.42
CA ASN A 10 22.60 0.09 7.19
C ASN A 10 21.96 -1.31 7.05
N PHE A 11 21.52 -1.69 5.83
CA PHE A 11 21.20 -3.07 5.55
C PHE A 11 22.51 -3.86 5.41
N TYR A 12 22.61 -5.01 6.11
CA TYR A 12 23.83 -5.81 6.14
C TYR A 12 24.15 -6.49 4.80
N ASN A 13 23.13 -7.07 4.17
CA ASN A 13 23.29 -7.78 2.91
C ASN A 13 23.20 -6.84 1.70
N PRO A 14 23.93 -7.15 0.59
CA PRO A 14 23.73 -6.45 -0.67
C PRO A 14 22.30 -6.68 -1.21
N LYS A 15 21.79 -5.73 -1.98
CA LYS A 15 20.39 -5.67 -2.42
C LYS A 15 19.79 -7.00 -2.89
N PRO A 16 20.42 -7.82 -3.76
CA PRO A 16 19.83 -9.10 -4.19
C PRO A 16 19.60 -10.11 -3.06
N LEU A 17 20.41 -10.04 -2.01
CA LEU A 17 20.38 -10.95 -0.86
C LEU A 17 19.64 -10.39 0.36
N ILE A 18 19.11 -9.17 0.27
CA ILE A 18 18.25 -8.64 1.32
C ILE A 18 17.01 -9.52 1.46
N ARG A 19 16.72 -9.97 2.67
CA ARG A 19 15.51 -10.73 2.96
C ARG A 19 14.31 -9.80 3.06
N VAL A 20 13.22 -10.20 2.42
CA VAL A 20 11.92 -9.56 2.48
C VAL A 20 10.89 -10.62 2.85
N LYS A 21 10.30 -10.50 4.02
CA LYS A 21 9.44 -11.56 4.60
C LYS A 21 10.13 -12.92 4.67
N GLY A 22 11.41 -12.91 5.01
CA GLY A 22 12.24 -14.12 5.18
C GLY A 22 12.73 -14.77 3.89
N LYS A 23 12.57 -14.12 2.72
CA LYS A 23 13.04 -14.63 1.42
C LYS A 23 13.79 -13.52 0.68
N GLU A 24 14.93 -13.86 0.08
CA GLU A 24 15.79 -12.90 -0.60
C GLU A 24 15.12 -12.27 -1.83
N ILE A 25 15.38 -10.98 -2.09
CA ILE A 25 14.81 -10.25 -3.24
C ILE A 25 14.99 -11.01 -4.54
N ILE A 26 16.18 -11.50 -4.81
CA ILE A 26 16.46 -12.25 -6.05
C ILE A 26 15.60 -13.51 -6.18
N ARG A 27 15.30 -14.21 -5.07
CA ARG A 27 14.44 -15.39 -5.08
C ARG A 27 12.97 -15.02 -5.37
N TRP A 28 12.49 -13.88 -4.86
CA TRP A 28 11.16 -13.37 -5.23
C TRP A 28 11.05 -13.17 -6.74
N VAL A 29 12.09 -12.59 -7.36
CA VAL A 29 12.13 -12.35 -8.82
C VAL A 29 12.16 -13.67 -9.60
N ILE A 30 13.09 -14.57 -9.29
CA ILE A 30 13.26 -15.83 -10.02
C ILE A 30 11.99 -16.69 -9.95
N ASP A 31 11.42 -16.87 -8.76
CA ASP A 31 10.24 -17.71 -8.55
C ASP A 31 9.00 -17.14 -9.27
N SER A 32 8.94 -15.82 -9.45
CA SER A 32 7.85 -15.15 -10.16
C SER A 32 7.82 -15.44 -11.65
N LEU A 33 8.96 -15.79 -12.25
CA LEU A 33 9.06 -16.04 -13.69
C LEU A 33 8.35 -17.33 -14.12
N LYS A 34 8.06 -18.26 -13.20
CA LYS A 34 7.26 -19.49 -13.45
C LYS A 34 7.68 -20.26 -14.69
N ILE A 35 9.01 -20.43 -14.90
CA ILE A 35 9.55 -21.13 -16.06
C ILE A 35 9.13 -22.59 -16.05
N LYS A 36 8.39 -23.00 -17.05
CA LYS A 36 7.87 -24.37 -17.20
C LYS A 36 8.59 -25.16 -18.29
N ASN A 37 9.13 -24.47 -19.31
CA ASN A 37 9.81 -25.11 -20.42
C ASN A 37 11.30 -25.25 -20.13
N LYS A 38 11.84 -26.47 -20.24
CA LYS A 38 13.27 -26.78 -20.06
C LYS A 38 14.19 -26.08 -21.07
N GLU A 39 13.64 -25.66 -22.21
CA GLU A 39 14.39 -24.92 -23.23
C GLU A 39 14.62 -23.45 -22.85
N ASP A 40 13.76 -22.88 -22.02
CA ASP A 40 13.94 -21.51 -21.52
C ASP A 40 15.17 -21.45 -20.60
N LYS A 41 16.03 -20.47 -20.82
CA LYS A 41 17.25 -20.28 -20.01
C LYS A 41 17.18 -18.95 -19.28
N ILE A 42 17.50 -18.98 -17.99
CA ILE A 42 17.69 -17.78 -17.19
C ILE A 42 19.19 -17.50 -17.10
N PHE A 43 19.54 -16.26 -17.40
CA PHE A 43 20.88 -15.72 -17.17
C PHE A 43 20.81 -14.69 -16.06
N ILE A 44 21.67 -14.82 -15.05
CA ILE A 44 21.85 -13.80 -14.02
C ILE A 44 23.28 -13.26 -14.14
N ILE A 45 23.35 -11.97 -14.43
CA ILE A 45 24.60 -11.24 -14.51
C ILE A 45 24.79 -10.51 -13.17
N TYR A 46 25.92 -10.71 -12.53
CA TYR A 46 26.13 -10.20 -11.20
C TYR A 46 27.50 -9.57 -10.97
N ASN A 47 27.56 -8.59 -10.06
CA ASN A 47 28.78 -7.93 -9.65
C ASN A 47 29.67 -8.90 -8.84
N PRO A 48 31.00 -8.95 -9.10
CA PRO A 48 31.91 -9.84 -8.38
C PRO A 48 31.92 -9.67 -6.86
N GLU A 49 31.62 -8.49 -6.34
CA GLU A 49 31.50 -8.21 -4.89
C GLU A 49 30.46 -9.10 -4.19
N LEU A 50 29.46 -9.59 -4.92
CA LEU A 50 28.44 -10.47 -4.36
C LEU A 50 29.01 -11.84 -3.93
N GLU A 51 30.22 -12.23 -4.43
CA GLU A 51 30.87 -13.44 -4.00
C GLU A 51 31.35 -13.38 -2.54
N ASN A 52 31.62 -12.22 -2.01
CA ASN A 52 31.92 -12.03 -0.58
C ASN A 52 30.76 -12.49 0.33
N PHE A 53 29.55 -12.61 -0.25
CA PHE A 53 28.34 -13.10 0.40
C PHE A 53 27.92 -14.50 -0.10
N GLY A 54 28.77 -15.21 -0.82
CA GLY A 54 28.51 -16.55 -1.34
C GLY A 54 27.39 -16.61 -2.39
N PHE A 55 27.19 -15.55 -3.18
CA PHE A 55 26.05 -15.39 -4.09
C PHE A 55 25.94 -16.52 -5.12
N SER A 56 27.03 -16.89 -5.77
CA SER A 56 26.98 -17.95 -6.79
C SER A 56 26.60 -19.30 -6.20
N ARG A 57 27.19 -19.67 -5.06
CA ARG A 57 26.84 -20.88 -4.31
C ARG A 57 25.38 -20.86 -3.88
N PHE A 58 24.92 -19.74 -3.33
CA PHE A 58 23.53 -19.56 -2.89
C PHE A 58 22.55 -19.74 -4.06
N ILE A 59 22.76 -19.08 -5.20
CA ILE A 59 21.87 -19.23 -6.36
C ILE A 59 21.90 -20.68 -6.89
N LYS A 60 23.07 -21.29 -7.00
CA LYS A 60 23.18 -22.65 -7.54
C LYS A 60 22.55 -23.73 -6.65
N SER A 61 22.58 -23.54 -5.32
CA SER A 61 21.93 -24.46 -4.39
C SER A 61 20.40 -24.45 -4.51
N HIS A 62 19.79 -23.28 -4.81
CA HIS A 62 18.35 -23.15 -4.97
C HIS A 62 17.88 -23.35 -6.42
N TYR A 63 18.71 -22.99 -7.40
CA TYR A 63 18.38 -22.95 -8.82
C TYR A 63 19.53 -23.49 -9.69
N PRO A 64 19.77 -24.80 -9.71
CA PRO A 64 20.96 -25.40 -10.37
C PRO A 64 21.00 -25.10 -11.87
N ASN A 65 19.85 -24.90 -12.52
CA ASN A 65 19.75 -24.68 -13.97
C ASN A 65 19.98 -23.23 -14.42
N ILE A 66 20.11 -22.28 -13.50
CA ILE A 66 20.39 -20.87 -13.84
C ILE A 66 21.83 -20.72 -14.31
N ILE A 67 22.02 -19.95 -15.37
CA ILE A 67 23.35 -19.63 -15.89
C ILE A 67 23.80 -18.32 -15.24
N LEU A 68 24.88 -18.40 -14.46
CA LEU A 68 25.49 -17.27 -13.79
C LEU A 68 26.62 -16.69 -14.63
N ILE A 69 26.61 -15.35 -14.79
CA ILE A 69 27.67 -14.61 -15.49
C ILE A 69 28.24 -13.60 -14.51
N LYS A 70 29.44 -13.90 -14.02
CA LYS A 70 30.22 -13.01 -13.18
C LYS A 70 30.82 -11.90 -14.03
N LEU A 71 30.62 -10.65 -13.62
CA LEU A 71 31.28 -9.50 -14.25
C LEU A 71 32.75 -9.44 -13.88
N GLU A 72 33.56 -8.85 -14.75
CA GLU A 72 35.00 -8.61 -14.50
C GLU A 72 35.21 -7.29 -13.73
N GLY A 73 34.20 -6.42 -13.68
CA GLY A 73 34.20 -5.12 -13.01
C GLY A 73 32.87 -4.39 -13.11
N ASN A 74 32.88 -3.11 -12.81
CA ASN A 74 31.71 -2.27 -12.92
C ASN A 74 31.32 -2.01 -14.38
N THR A 75 30.04 -1.92 -14.65
CA THR A 75 29.47 -1.60 -15.96
C THR A 75 28.93 -0.18 -15.98
N ILE A 76 28.83 0.42 -17.16
CA ILE A 76 28.28 1.78 -17.36
C ILE A 76 26.74 1.80 -17.39
N GLY A 77 26.10 0.77 -16.88
CA GLY A 77 24.64 0.67 -16.74
C GLY A 77 24.04 -0.63 -17.25
N PRO A 78 22.70 -0.75 -17.21
CA PRO A 78 21.99 -1.98 -17.58
C PRO A 78 22.33 -2.51 -18.99
N CYS A 79 22.43 -1.63 -19.99
CA CYS A 79 22.77 -2.06 -21.36
C CYS A 79 24.12 -2.75 -21.44
N ASP A 80 25.14 -2.17 -20.78
CA ASP A 80 26.48 -2.78 -20.77
C ASP A 80 26.48 -4.11 -20.00
N THR A 81 25.80 -4.16 -18.86
CA THR A 81 25.61 -5.41 -18.11
C THR A 81 25.00 -6.50 -19.00
N ILE A 82 23.90 -6.21 -19.69
CA ILE A 82 23.20 -7.15 -20.56
C ILE A 82 24.08 -7.57 -21.75
N SER A 83 24.91 -6.70 -22.29
CA SER A 83 25.78 -7.01 -23.41
C SER A 83 26.69 -8.22 -23.15
N LYS A 84 27.05 -8.46 -21.89
CA LYS A 84 27.90 -9.58 -21.49
C LYS A 84 27.25 -10.96 -21.74
N VAL A 85 25.91 -11.02 -21.78
CA VAL A 85 25.17 -12.25 -22.11
C VAL A 85 25.43 -12.70 -23.54
N PHE A 86 25.65 -11.77 -24.47
CA PHE A 86 25.76 -12.10 -25.89
C PHE A 86 26.94 -13.03 -26.24
N LYS A 87 27.99 -13.04 -25.44
CA LYS A 87 29.11 -14.02 -25.57
C LYS A 87 28.62 -15.46 -25.37
N TYR A 88 27.60 -15.66 -24.53
CA TYR A 88 27.03 -16.97 -24.21
C TYR A 88 25.90 -17.37 -25.17
N LEU A 89 25.37 -16.43 -25.94
CA LEU A 89 24.28 -16.66 -26.90
C LEU A 89 24.76 -16.88 -28.33
N SER A 90 26.04 -16.62 -28.63
CA SER A 90 26.62 -16.62 -29.99
C SER A 90 26.48 -17.95 -30.77
N LYS A 91 26.31 -19.07 -30.09
CA LYS A 91 26.15 -20.43 -30.68
C LYS A 91 24.67 -20.88 -30.73
N ARG A 92 23.71 -20.05 -30.36
CA ARG A 92 22.30 -20.44 -30.25
C ARG A 92 21.45 -19.85 -31.36
N LYS A 93 20.35 -20.55 -31.71
CA LYS A 93 19.32 -20.05 -32.64
C LYS A 93 18.74 -18.73 -32.11
N ASN A 94 18.21 -17.94 -33.04
CA ASN A 94 17.64 -16.63 -32.76
C ASN A 94 16.30 -16.73 -31.98
N HIS A 95 16.36 -16.66 -30.65
CA HIS A 95 15.21 -16.78 -29.75
C HIS A 95 14.67 -15.41 -29.34
N GLN A 96 13.45 -15.38 -28.77
CA GLN A 96 12.98 -14.19 -28.05
C GLN A 96 13.89 -13.95 -26.84
N PHE A 97 14.10 -12.67 -26.51
CA PHE A 97 14.99 -12.26 -25.43
C PHE A 97 14.24 -11.31 -24.49
N LEU A 98 13.94 -11.78 -23.28
CA LEU A 98 13.27 -11.01 -22.23
C LEU A 98 14.29 -10.55 -21.20
N ILE A 99 14.31 -9.26 -20.93
CA ILE A 99 15.08 -8.63 -19.86
C ILE A 99 14.10 -8.30 -18.72
N CYS A 100 14.47 -8.65 -17.49
CA CYS A 100 13.73 -8.31 -16.29
C CYS A 100 14.66 -7.67 -15.27
N ASP A 101 14.18 -6.63 -14.58
CA ASP A 101 14.92 -6.04 -13.47
C ASP A 101 15.05 -7.04 -12.31
N GLY A 102 16.21 -7.04 -11.66
CA GLY A 102 16.54 -7.99 -10.60
C GLY A 102 15.91 -7.69 -9.22
N ASP A 103 14.97 -6.76 -9.16
CA ASP A 103 14.30 -6.31 -7.94
C ASP A 103 12.77 -6.16 -8.11
N THR A 104 12.24 -6.59 -9.24
CA THR A 104 10.81 -6.57 -9.53
C THR A 104 10.32 -7.98 -9.78
N PHE A 105 9.30 -8.42 -9.05
CA PHE A 105 8.66 -9.70 -9.29
C PHE A 105 7.22 -9.53 -9.77
N TYR A 106 6.76 -10.49 -10.58
CA TYR A 106 5.49 -10.42 -11.29
C TYR A 106 4.53 -11.48 -10.74
N GLU A 107 3.41 -11.05 -10.20
CA GLU A 107 2.34 -11.96 -9.77
C GLU A 107 1.58 -12.53 -10.98
N GLU A 108 1.55 -11.77 -12.10
CA GLU A 108 1.06 -12.25 -13.39
C GLU A 108 2.16 -13.05 -14.13
N ASP A 109 1.75 -14.04 -14.91
CA ASP A 109 2.68 -14.87 -15.71
C ASP A 109 3.26 -14.06 -16.89
N ILE A 110 4.36 -13.35 -16.63
CA ILE A 110 5.03 -12.51 -17.63
C ILE A 110 5.64 -13.33 -18.77
N ILE A 111 6.08 -14.56 -18.53
CA ILE A 111 6.63 -15.45 -19.55
C ILE A 111 5.54 -15.86 -20.53
N LYS A 112 4.36 -16.24 -20.05
CA LYS A 112 3.20 -16.55 -20.91
C LYS A 112 2.80 -15.34 -21.76
N LYS A 113 2.80 -14.13 -21.17
CA LYS A 113 2.53 -12.89 -21.92
C LYS A 113 3.60 -12.58 -22.96
N ALA A 114 4.87 -12.80 -22.64
CA ALA A 114 5.98 -12.61 -23.57
C ALA A 114 5.87 -13.56 -24.78
N LYS A 115 5.58 -14.85 -24.54
CA LYS A 115 5.49 -15.88 -25.58
C LYS A 115 4.25 -15.78 -26.47
N LYS A 116 3.22 -15.02 -26.08
CA LYS A 116 1.95 -14.92 -26.81
C LYS A 116 2.11 -14.45 -28.25
N LYS A 117 3.08 -13.56 -28.52
CA LYS A 117 3.41 -13.08 -29.88
C LYS A 117 4.92 -12.81 -29.99
N LYS A 118 5.52 -13.17 -31.12
CA LYS A 118 6.95 -12.92 -31.40
C LYS A 118 7.17 -11.48 -31.90
N VAL A 119 7.09 -10.51 -30.98
CA VAL A 119 7.19 -9.07 -31.25
C VAL A 119 8.13 -8.40 -30.24
N ASN A 120 8.65 -7.20 -30.56
CA ASN A 120 9.23 -6.36 -29.54
C ASN A 120 8.13 -5.82 -28.64
N LYS A 121 8.27 -5.95 -27.32
CA LYS A 121 7.24 -5.57 -26.37
C LYS A 121 7.83 -4.96 -25.12
N ILE A 122 7.18 -3.94 -24.58
CA ILE A 122 7.46 -3.38 -23.28
C ILE A 122 6.26 -3.59 -22.34
N PHE A 123 6.54 -3.96 -21.10
CA PHE A 123 5.50 -4.13 -20.10
C PHE A 123 5.41 -2.89 -19.23
N TYR A 124 4.18 -2.42 -18.95
CA TYR A 124 3.96 -1.16 -18.28
C TYR A 124 2.82 -1.20 -17.26
N PHE A 125 2.79 -0.19 -16.40
CA PHE A 125 1.73 0.07 -15.45
C PHE A 125 1.41 1.56 -15.37
N LYS A 126 0.32 1.93 -14.69
CA LYS A 126 0.00 3.33 -14.41
C LYS A 126 0.72 3.81 -13.15
N SER A 127 1.71 4.70 -13.31
CA SER A 127 2.43 5.33 -12.21
C SER A 127 1.88 6.74 -11.95
N TYR A 128 1.53 6.99 -10.70
CA TYR A 128 1.04 8.29 -10.25
C TYR A 128 2.03 8.99 -9.29
N THR A 129 3.24 8.48 -9.19
CA THR A 129 4.29 9.12 -8.37
C THR A 129 4.59 10.54 -8.87
N LYS A 130 4.86 11.47 -7.94
CA LYS A 130 5.27 12.82 -8.29
C LYS A 130 6.67 12.84 -8.89
N ASP A 131 7.56 12.05 -8.29
CA ASP A 131 8.96 11.96 -8.72
C ASP A 131 9.10 11.02 -9.91
N PRO A 132 9.77 11.45 -10.99
CA PRO A 132 9.95 10.66 -12.19
C PRO A 132 11.06 9.61 -12.01
N ILE A 133 10.75 8.50 -11.30
CA ILE A 133 11.72 7.46 -10.94
C ILE A 133 11.77 6.28 -11.91
N TYR A 134 10.87 6.24 -12.91
CA TYR A 134 10.74 5.16 -13.90
C TYR A 134 11.08 5.64 -15.31
N SER A 135 11.18 4.68 -16.25
CA SER A 135 11.05 4.99 -17.68
C SER A 135 9.56 5.19 -18.01
N TYR A 136 9.18 6.32 -18.57
CA TYR A 136 7.80 6.68 -18.89
C TYR A 136 7.51 6.54 -20.38
N LEU A 137 6.31 6.03 -20.70
CA LEU A 137 5.91 5.63 -22.03
C LEU A 137 4.77 6.48 -22.56
N LYS A 138 4.81 6.84 -23.85
CA LYS A 138 3.66 7.36 -24.59
C LYS A 138 3.11 6.25 -25.48
N ILE A 139 1.85 5.86 -25.25
CA ILE A 139 1.22 4.70 -25.90
C ILE A 139 0.00 5.15 -26.71
N LYS A 140 -0.13 4.60 -27.94
CA LYS A 140 -1.32 4.78 -28.78
C LYS A 140 -1.65 3.43 -29.44
N ASN A 141 -2.90 3.00 -29.34
CA ASN A 141 -3.39 1.73 -29.92
C ASN A 141 -2.48 0.51 -29.58
N SER A 142 -2.14 0.37 -28.29
CA SER A 142 -1.23 -0.68 -27.76
C SER A 142 0.17 -0.69 -28.39
N LYS A 143 0.59 0.38 -29.05
CA LYS A 143 1.95 0.57 -29.56
C LYS A 143 2.65 1.68 -28.80
N LEU A 144 3.93 1.46 -28.54
CA LEU A 144 4.82 2.47 -27.99
C LEU A 144 5.07 3.55 -29.05
N ILE A 145 4.84 4.81 -28.69
CA ILE A 145 5.09 5.97 -29.57
C ILE A 145 6.34 6.70 -29.11
N ASP A 146 6.58 6.77 -27.81
CA ASP A 146 7.75 7.39 -27.24
C ASP A 146 8.07 6.82 -25.86
N ILE A 147 9.33 6.94 -25.44
CA ILE A 147 9.81 6.50 -24.12
C ILE A 147 10.94 7.42 -23.64
N GLU A 148 10.84 7.87 -22.39
CA GLU A 148 11.86 8.72 -21.75
C GLU A 148 12.25 8.14 -20.38
N GLU A 149 13.55 8.13 -20.12
CA GLU A 149 14.10 7.70 -18.83
C GLU A 149 14.01 8.82 -17.81
N LYS A 150 13.34 8.55 -16.69
CA LYS A 150 13.19 9.51 -15.58
C LYS A 150 12.63 10.88 -15.98
N VAL A 151 11.88 10.94 -17.08
CA VAL A 151 11.14 12.13 -17.53
C VAL A 151 9.68 11.73 -17.70
N LYS A 152 8.80 12.39 -16.96
CA LYS A 152 7.37 12.02 -16.90
C LYS A 152 6.59 12.56 -18.11
N ILE A 153 6.68 11.88 -19.24
CA ILE A 153 5.93 12.22 -20.48
C ILE A 153 4.48 11.71 -20.47
N SER A 154 4.12 10.83 -19.54
CA SER A 154 2.78 10.31 -19.31
C SER A 154 2.67 9.66 -17.91
N ASN A 155 1.53 9.00 -17.62
CA ASN A 155 1.39 8.15 -16.44
C ASN A 155 1.69 6.67 -16.71
N ASP A 156 2.03 6.29 -17.94
CA ASP A 156 2.44 4.92 -18.25
C ASP A 156 3.94 4.75 -17.98
N ALA A 157 4.30 3.83 -17.08
CA ALA A 157 5.67 3.60 -16.66
C ALA A 157 6.08 2.14 -16.88
N SER A 158 7.33 1.89 -17.25
CA SER A 158 7.85 0.53 -17.39
C SER A 158 7.85 -0.21 -16.05
N VAL A 159 7.50 -1.49 -16.07
CA VAL A 159 7.65 -2.40 -14.91
C VAL A 159 9.05 -3.02 -14.83
N GLY A 160 10.02 -2.55 -15.62
CA GLY A 160 11.36 -3.14 -15.69
C GLY A 160 11.43 -4.45 -16.47
N ALA A 161 10.46 -4.68 -17.39
CA ALA A 161 10.45 -5.86 -18.25
C ALA A 161 10.37 -5.46 -19.73
N TYR A 162 11.31 -6.01 -20.52
CA TYR A 162 11.57 -5.61 -21.89
C TYR A 162 11.76 -6.85 -22.78
N LEU A 163 10.89 -7.07 -23.76
CA LEU A 163 10.94 -8.23 -24.66
C LEU A 163 11.41 -7.82 -26.06
N PHE A 164 12.51 -8.40 -26.51
CA PHE A 164 12.93 -8.35 -27.91
C PHE A 164 12.41 -9.58 -28.65
N ARG A 165 11.90 -9.37 -29.86
CA ARG A 165 11.43 -10.48 -30.71
C ARG A 165 12.53 -11.46 -31.08
N SER A 166 13.81 -11.05 -30.97
CA SER A 166 14.94 -11.90 -31.23
C SER A 166 16.21 -11.42 -30.51
N THR A 167 17.09 -12.37 -30.18
CA THR A 167 18.42 -12.11 -29.60
C THR A 167 19.30 -11.26 -30.51
N ASN A 168 19.19 -11.43 -31.85
CA ASN A 168 19.96 -10.65 -32.82
C ASN A 168 19.58 -9.17 -32.80
N ILE A 169 18.29 -8.86 -32.69
CA ILE A 169 17.82 -7.47 -32.54
C ILE A 169 18.33 -6.89 -31.23
N ALA A 170 18.15 -7.60 -30.11
CA ALA A 170 18.66 -7.15 -28.82
C ALA A 170 20.16 -6.84 -28.87
N LYS A 171 20.97 -7.76 -29.44
CA LYS A 171 22.41 -7.59 -29.58
C LYS A 171 22.77 -6.38 -30.46
N LYS A 172 22.12 -6.24 -31.61
CA LYS A 172 22.36 -5.13 -32.53
C LYS A 172 22.08 -3.79 -31.84
N GLU A 173 20.87 -3.62 -31.33
CA GLU A 173 20.42 -2.32 -30.83
C GLU A 173 21.12 -1.94 -29.51
N ILE A 174 21.43 -2.91 -28.63
CA ILE A 174 22.22 -2.65 -27.42
C ILE A 174 23.65 -2.22 -27.78
N ASN A 175 24.30 -2.90 -28.74
CA ASN A 175 25.63 -2.51 -29.18
C ASN A 175 25.66 -1.13 -29.86
N GLU A 176 24.61 -0.77 -30.60
CA GLU A 176 24.50 0.59 -31.18
C GLU A 176 24.38 1.66 -30.08
N ILE A 177 23.62 1.40 -29.01
CA ILE A 177 23.57 2.31 -27.85
C ILE A 177 24.93 2.44 -27.17
N LEU A 178 25.63 1.33 -26.97
CA LEU A 178 26.96 1.33 -26.32
C LEU A 178 28.06 2.05 -27.11
N LYS A 179 27.92 2.16 -28.43
CA LYS A 179 28.84 2.94 -29.29
C LYS A 179 28.62 4.46 -29.18
N LYS A 180 27.43 4.90 -28.78
CA LYS A 180 27.10 6.31 -28.67
C LYS A 180 27.65 6.89 -27.36
N LYS A 181 28.19 8.12 -27.41
CA LYS A 181 28.55 8.86 -26.21
C LYS A 181 27.34 9.69 -25.75
N PHE A 182 26.85 9.45 -24.55
CA PHE A 182 25.80 10.23 -23.93
C PHE A 182 26.36 11.01 -22.75
N THR A 183 25.76 12.14 -22.44
CA THR A 183 26.10 12.99 -21.26
C THR A 183 25.55 12.41 -19.95
N ILE A 184 24.74 11.33 -20.01
CA ILE A 184 24.13 10.67 -18.86
C ILE A 184 25.06 9.63 -18.25
N LYS A 185 24.94 9.43 -16.93
CA LYS A 185 25.83 8.54 -16.16
C LYS A 185 25.62 7.04 -16.45
N GLU A 186 24.43 6.64 -16.91
CA GLU A 186 24.05 5.24 -17.07
C GLU A 186 23.33 4.98 -18.40
N TYR A 187 23.58 3.82 -19.00
CA TYR A 187 22.95 3.37 -20.25
C TYR A 187 21.78 2.43 -19.94
N TYR A 188 20.56 2.95 -20.04
CA TYR A 188 19.31 2.26 -19.69
C TYR A 188 18.72 1.48 -20.87
N VAL A 189 17.93 0.43 -20.56
CA VAL A 189 17.23 -0.36 -21.59
C VAL A 189 16.14 0.46 -22.31
N SER A 190 15.55 1.44 -21.64
CA SER A 190 14.61 2.41 -22.25
C SER A 190 15.20 3.11 -23.47
N MET A 191 16.49 3.44 -23.46
CA MET A 191 17.19 4.07 -24.59
C MET A 191 17.25 3.16 -25.82
N VAL A 192 17.38 1.84 -25.60
CA VAL A 192 17.33 0.84 -26.70
C VAL A 192 15.95 0.82 -27.33
N TYR A 193 14.91 0.95 -26.52
CA TYR A 193 13.53 1.01 -27.01
C TYR A 193 13.23 2.32 -27.77
N LYS A 194 13.82 3.43 -27.35
CA LYS A 194 13.78 4.69 -28.10
C LYS A 194 14.50 4.55 -29.45
N GLN A 195 15.64 3.87 -29.48
CA GLN A 195 16.37 3.59 -30.72
C GLN A 195 15.56 2.69 -31.68
N LEU A 196 14.84 1.66 -31.16
CA LEU A 196 13.93 0.83 -31.96
C LEU A 196 12.87 1.69 -32.67
N LEU A 197 12.29 2.68 -31.96
CA LEU A 197 11.31 3.60 -32.55
C LEU A 197 11.92 4.48 -33.65
N ILE A 198 13.12 5.01 -33.42
CA ILE A 198 13.88 5.80 -34.41
C ILE A 198 14.12 4.95 -35.68
N ASN A 199 14.47 3.68 -35.49
CA ASN A 199 14.67 2.72 -36.56
C ASN A 199 13.35 2.19 -37.15
N LYS A 200 12.21 2.87 -36.88
CA LYS A 200 10.85 2.52 -37.38
C LYS A 200 10.41 1.08 -37.06
N GLN A 201 10.96 0.47 -36.01
CA GLN A 201 10.53 -0.85 -35.56
C GLN A 201 9.32 -0.72 -34.65
N SER A 202 8.30 -1.53 -34.90
CA SER A 202 7.11 -1.57 -34.04
C SER A 202 7.44 -2.21 -32.69
N VAL A 203 7.05 -1.51 -31.61
CA VAL A 203 7.10 -2.00 -30.23
C VAL A 203 5.69 -1.99 -29.68
N TYR A 204 5.24 -3.10 -29.13
CA TYR A 204 3.95 -3.21 -28.46
C TYR A 204 4.08 -2.92 -26.98
N ALA A 205 3.04 -2.32 -26.39
CA ALA A 205 2.95 -2.07 -24.96
C ALA A 205 1.85 -2.95 -24.36
N GLU A 206 2.18 -3.72 -23.32
CA GLU A 206 1.22 -4.58 -22.63
C GLU A 206 1.16 -4.23 -21.14
N LYS A 207 -0.06 -3.98 -20.63
CA LYS A 207 -0.26 -3.58 -19.23
C LYS A 207 -0.09 -4.77 -18.28
N ILE A 208 0.61 -4.54 -17.17
CA ILE A 208 0.72 -5.42 -16.01
C ILE A 208 0.02 -4.74 -14.84
N ASN A 209 -0.90 -5.45 -14.20
CA ASN A 209 -1.68 -4.91 -13.07
C ASN A 209 -1.16 -5.40 -11.72
N LYS A 210 -0.49 -6.57 -11.70
CA LYS A 210 -0.01 -7.19 -10.47
C LYS A 210 1.49 -7.48 -10.56
N PHE A 211 2.26 -6.63 -9.95
CA PHE A 211 3.72 -6.76 -9.78
C PHE A 211 4.13 -6.02 -8.51
N THR A 212 5.31 -6.33 -8.01
CA THR A 212 5.89 -5.65 -6.85
C THR A 212 7.35 -5.33 -7.12
N CYS A 213 7.71 -4.07 -6.95
CA CYS A 213 9.09 -3.61 -6.99
C CYS A 213 9.64 -3.58 -5.55
N LEU A 214 10.82 -4.18 -5.35
CA LEU A 214 11.56 -4.22 -4.09
C LEU A 214 12.87 -3.41 -4.20
N GLY A 215 12.87 -2.40 -5.05
CA GLY A 215 14.05 -1.63 -5.43
C GLY A 215 14.56 -0.65 -4.40
N THR A 216 13.78 -0.34 -3.36
CA THR A 216 14.16 0.62 -2.29
C THR A 216 13.78 0.11 -0.91
N PRO A 217 14.43 0.62 0.16
CA PRO A 217 14.09 0.26 1.54
C PRO A 217 12.61 0.51 1.90
N GLU A 218 12.01 1.59 1.39
CA GLU A 218 10.61 1.93 1.62
C GLU A 218 9.68 0.87 1.04
N LEU A 219 9.91 0.48 -0.24
CA LEU A 219 9.12 -0.54 -0.92
C LEU A 219 9.23 -1.91 -0.22
N VAL A 220 10.41 -2.25 0.29
CA VAL A 220 10.62 -3.47 1.10
C VAL A 220 9.82 -3.44 2.39
N ARG A 221 9.77 -2.28 3.08
CA ARG A 221 8.97 -2.13 4.31
C ARG A 221 7.47 -2.16 4.06
N GLU A 222 7.03 -1.64 2.91
CA GLU A 222 5.62 -1.62 2.50
C GLU A 222 5.13 -2.96 1.96
N PHE A 223 6.05 -3.84 1.58
CA PHE A 223 5.69 -5.14 1.02
C PHE A 223 4.92 -5.98 2.03
N ASP A 224 3.74 -6.43 1.60
CA ASP A 224 2.83 -7.22 2.42
C ASP A 224 2.64 -8.62 1.83
N ASN A 225 3.15 -9.59 2.56
CA ASN A 225 2.88 -11.00 2.31
C ASN A 225 2.32 -11.62 3.59
N TYR A 226 1.09 -12.12 3.52
CA TYR A 226 0.37 -12.67 4.67
C TYR A 226 0.73 -14.12 5.01
N GLU A 227 1.78 -14.67 4.42
CA GLU A 227 2.23 -16.02 4.73
C GLU A 227 2.71 -16.11 6.18
N LYS A 228 2.05 -16.96 6.97
CA LYS A 228 2.45 -17.24 8.34
C LYS A 228 3.70 -18.10 8.33
N LYS A 229 4.69 -17.72 9.13
CA LYS A 229 5.97 -18.44 9.28
C LYS A 229 6.20 -18.87 10.72
N ARG A 230 7.08 -19.85 10.92
CA ARG A 230 7.56 -20.30 12.22
C ARG A 230 8.90 -19.67 12.50
N PHE A 231 9.06 -19.09 13.71
CA PHE A 231 10.30 -18.49 14.17
C PHE A 231 10.78 -19.23 15.41
N CYS A 232 12.04 -19.62 15.42
CA CYS A 232 12.69 -20.25 16.55
C CYS A 232 13.72 -19.29 17.15
N PHE A 233 13.50 -18.88 18.39
CA PHE A 233 14.40 -18.00 19.13
C PHE A 233 15.17 -18.79 20.18
N ASP A 234 16.47 -18.59 20.26
CA ASP A 234 17.21 -18.94 21.45
C ASP A 234 16.82 -18.02 22.62
N LEU A 235 17.15 -18.39 23.84
CA LEU A 235 16.74 -17.64 25.04
C LEU A 235 17.88 -16.80 25.59
N ASP A 236 18.98 -17.45 26.02
CA ASP A 236 20.07 -16.76 26.70
C ASP A 236 20.97 -16.06 25.69
N ASN A 237 21.32 -14.80 25.95
CA ASN A 237 22.03 -13.90 25.04
C ASN A 237 21.29 -13.61 23.71
N THR A 238 20.00 -13.94 23.67
CA THR A 238 19.12 -13.64 22.52
C THR A 238 17.89 -12.86 22.97
N LEU A 239 17.14 -13.35 23.94
CA LEU A 239 15.97 -12.67 24.53
C LEU A 239 16.27 -12.13 25.93
N VAL A 240 17.19 -12.76 26.63
CA VAL A 240 17.67 -12.33 27.94
C VAL A 240 19.21 -12.41 27.99
N THR A 241 19.83 -11.58 28.82
CA THR A 241 21.29 -11.61 29.01
C THR A 241 21.73 -12.92 29.65
N TYR A 242 23.02 -13.23 29.56
CA TYR A 242 23.61 -14.24 30.43
C TYR A 242 23.42 -13.89 31.92
N PRO A 243 23.34 -14.90 32.79
CA PRO A 243 23.28 -14.66 34.21
C PRO A 243 24.58 -13.99 34.73
N VAL A 244 24.45 -13.00 35.62
CA VAL A 244 25.61 -12.30 36.20
C VAL A 244 26.48 -13.27 37.02
N ALA A 245 25.85 -14.18 37.77
CA ALA A 245 26.53 -15.26 38.47
C ALA A 245 26.24 -16.58 37.75
N LYS A 246 27.30 -17.37 37.49
CA LYS A 246 27.20 -18.66 36.76
C LYS A 246 26.11 -19.55 37.34
N GLY A 247 25.15 -19.91 36.49
CA GLY A 247 24.02 -20.77 36.86
C GLY A 247 22.89 -20.10 37.66
N ASN A 248 23.00 -18.82 38.01
CA ASN A 248 21.91 -18.06 38.62
C ASN A 248 21.06 -17.31 37.60
N TYR A 249 20.19 -18.01 36.92
CA TYR A 249 19.31 -17.43 35.89
C TYR A 249 18.31 -16.39 36.39
N LYS A 250 18.14 -16.22 37.72
CA LYS A 250 17.32 -15.15 38.29
C LYS A 250 17.90 -13.76 37.99
N THR A 251 19.20 -13.66 37.73
CA THR A 251 19.93 -12.42 37.45
C THR A 251 19.88 -11.96 35.99
N CYS A 252 19.35 -12.78 35.09
CA CYS A 252 19.20 -12.40 33.69
C CYS A 252 18.28 -11.19 33.52
N LYS A 253 18.66 -10.27 32.61
CA LYS A 253 17.90 -9.06 32.27
C LYS A 253 17.29 -9.23 30.85
N PRO A 254 16.16 -8.55 30.56
CA PRO A 254 15.56 -8.63 29.23
C PRO A 254 16.40 -7.89 28.17
N ILE A 255 16.55 -8.45 26.98
CA ILE A 255 17.06 -7.77 25.78
C ILE A 255 15.83 -7.22 25.06
N GLN A 256 15.47 -5.97 25.37
CA GLN A 256 14.16 -5.42 25.06
C GLN A 256 13.90 -5.31 23.56
N GLU A 257 14.90 -5.01 22.75
CA GLU A 257 14.75 -4.89 21.28
C GLU A 257 14.33 -6.23 20.65
N ASN A 258 14.98 -7.32 21.03
CA ASN A 258 14.68 -8.64 20.53
C ASN A 258 13.32 -9.16 21.02
N ILE A 259 12.97 -8.84 22.28
CA ILE A 259 11.63 -9.15 22.82
C ILE A 259 10.56 -8.36 22.08
N ASN A 260 10.79 -7.10 21.75
CA ASN A 260 9.86 -6.28 20.98
C ASN A 260 9.64 -6.87 19.57
N PHE A 261 10.72 -7.29 18.91
CA PHE A 261 10.64 -7.94 17.61
C PHE A 261 9.87 -9.28 17.69
N LEU A 262 10.19 -10.14 18.65
CA LEU A 262 9.47 -11.40 18.87
C LEU A 262 7.97 -11.15 19.08
N ASN A 263 7.63 -10.21 19.98
CA ASN A 263 6.24 -9.88 20.27
C ASN A 263 5.51 -9.24 19.07
N PHE A 264 6.22 -8.52 18.22
CA PHE A 264 5.69 -8.04 16.95
C PHE A 264 5.34 -9.22 16.03
N LEU A 265 6.22 -10.20 15.86
CA LEU A 265 5.97 -11.41 15.06
C LEU A 265 4.78 -12.21 15.62
N TYR A 266 4.75 -12.42 16.94
CA TYR A 266 3.64 -13.11 17.61
C TYR A 266 2.30 -12.44 17.31
N LYS A 267 2.20 -11.11 17.47
CA LYS A 267 1.00 -10.33 17.17
C LYS A 267 0.63 -10.32 15.70
N SER A 268 1.62 -10.42 14.81
CA SER A 268 1.41 -10.56 13.37
C SER A 268 0.92 -11.95 12.96
N GLY A 269 0.72 -12.86 13.94
CA GLY A 269 0.16 -14.19 13.71
C GLY A 269 1.16 -15.23 13.26
N HIS A 270 2.47 -14.97 13.39
CA HIS A 270 3.51 -15.95 13.18
C HIS A 270 3.61 -16.92 14.37
N TYR A 271 4.11 -18.12 14.14
CA TYR A 271 4.31 -19.12 15.19
C TYR A 271 5.68 -18.96 15.85
N ILE A 272 5.70 -18.77 17.16
CA ILE A 272 6.93 -18.49 17.93
C ILE A 272 7.31 -19.68 18.78
N ILE A 273 8.53 -20.15 18.59
CA ILE A 273 9.18 -21.21 19.36
C ILE A 273 10.34 -20.58 20.14
N ILE A 274 10.45 -20.91 21.40
CA ILE A 274 11.64 -20.62 22.21
C ILE A 274 12.36 -21.94 22.43
N TYR A 275 13.64 -22.02 22.03
CA TYR A 275 14.47 -23.22 22.11
C TYR A 275 15.72 -22.93 22.93
N THR A 276 15.89 -23.55 24.10
CA THR A 276 16.94 -23.19 25.06
C THR A 276 17.85 -24.36 25.44
N ALA A 277 19.16 -24.06 25.58
CA ALA A 277 20.19 -24.95 26.06
C ALA A 277 20.44 -24.84 27.59
N ARG A 278 19.56 -24.13 28.34
CA ARG A 278 19.72 -23.96 29.78
C ARG A 278 19.93 -25.27 30.49
N ARG A 279 21.00 -25.34 31.32
CA ARG A 279 21.36 -26.51 32.12
C ARG A 279 21.68 -27.79 31.30
N MET A 280 21.73 -27.75 29.96
CA MET A 280 22.09 -28.92 29.18
C MET A 280 23.49 -29.45 29.50
N ARG A 281 24.48 -28.53 29.60
CA ARG A 281 25.83 -28.88 30.07
C ARG A 281 25.84 -29.38 31.51
N THR A 282 25.01 -28.82 32.41
CA THR A 282 24.99 -29.17 33.85
C THR A 282 24.49 -30.59 34.08
N TYR A 283 23.56 -31.06 33.27
CA TYR A 283 22.93 -32.38 33.40
C TYR A 283 23.25 -33.31 32.24
N ASP A 284 24.37 -33.06 31.58
CA ASP A 284 24.91 -33.90 30.51
C ASP A 284 23.86 -34.34 29.47
N GLY A 285 23.09 -33.36 29.01
CA GLY A 285 22.04 -33.58 28.00
C GLY A 285 20.75 -34.21 28.50
N ASN A 286 20.63 -34.54 29.80
CA ASN A 286 19.43 -35.16 30.33
C ASN A 286 18.26 -34.14 30.42
N ILE A 287 17.39 -34.18 29.45
CA ILE A 287 16.27 -33.21 29.28
C ILE A 287 15.28 -33.28 30.46
N GLU A 288 15.02 -34.44 31.03
CA GLU A 288 14.07 -34.57 32.15
C GLU A 288 14.63 -33.87 33.42
N LYS A 289 15.91 -34.08 33.73
CA LYS A 289 16.57 -33.38 34.83
C LYS A 289 16.62 -31.85 34.56
N VAL A 290 16.89 -31.45 33.31
CA VAL A 290 16.87 -30.04 32.91
C VAL A 290 15.49 -29.44 33.16
N LYS A 291 14.42 -30.05 32.65
CA LYS A 291 13.05 -29.58 32.85
C LYS A 291 12.68 -29.47 34.33
N PHE A 292 13.01 -30.48 35.10
CA PHE A 292 12.72 -30.53 36.54
C PHE A 292 13.33 -29.32 37.28
N HIS A 293 14.58 -28.99 37.00
CA HIS A 293 15.30 -27.97 37.74
C HIS A 293 15.13 -26.53 37.24
N ILE A 294 14.78 -26.30 35.95
CA ILE A 294 14.84 -24.94 35.39
C ILE A 294 13.53 -24.49 34.71
N SER A 295 12.60 -25.40 34.43
CA SER A 295 11.39 -25.09 33.66
C SER A 295 10.56 -23.99 34.31
N ASP A 296 10.24 -24.12 35.59
CA ASP A 296 9.38 -23.18 36.32
C ASP A 296 10.01 -21.78 36.41
N LEU A 297 11.32 -21.71 36.70
CA LEU A 297 12.01 -20.44 36.70
C LEU A 297 12.00 -19.79 35.33
N THR A 298 12.23 -20.57 34.27
CA THR A 298 12.21 -20.06 32.90
C THR A 298 10.83 -19.53 32.52
N LYS A 299 9.75 -20.29 32.80
CA LYS A 299 8.36 -19.85 32.54
C LYS A 299 8.00 -18.57 33.31
N LYS A 300 8.37 -18.49 34.60
CA LYS A 300 8.16 -17.28 35.42
C LYS A 300 8.91 -16.08 34.84
N GLN A 301 10.13 -16.27 34.34
CA GLN A 301 10.95 -15.23 33.73
C GLN A 301 10.37 -14.73 32.39
N LEU A 302 9.93 -15.64 31.51
CA LEU A 302 9.27 -15.29 30.26
C LEU A 302 7.99 -14.47 30.50
N LYS A 303 7.18 -14.88 31.49
CA LYS A 303 6.00 -14.12 31.92
C LYS A 303 6.34 -12.74 32.48
N LYS A 304 7.36 -12.65 33.34
CA LYS A 304 7.84 -11.38 33.93
C LYS A 304 8.27 -10.37 32.87
N PHE A 305 8.93 -10.84 31.79
CA PHE A 305 9.43 -9.99 30.71
C PHE A 305 8.44 -9.80 29.56
N ASN A 306 7.19 -10.28 29.72
CA ASN A 306 6.14 -10.19 28.71
C ASN A 306 6.55 -10.78 27.35
N ILE A 307 7.21 -11.93 27.35
CA ILE A 307 7.61 -12.64 26.14
C ILE A 307 6.47 -13.57 25.73
N ASN A 308 5.89 -13.35 24.54
CA ASN A 308 4.80 -14.15 24.02
C ASN A 308 5.34 -15.24 23.10
N TYR A 309 4.94 -16.49 23.34
CA TYR A 309 5.36 -17.64 22.56
C TYR A 309 4.24 -18.68 22.45
N HIS A 310 4.36 -19.60 21.49
CA HIS A 310 3.45 -20.74 21.35
C HIS A 310 4.04 -22.00 21.95
N GLU A 311 5.39 -22.15 21.87
CA GLU A 311 6.07 -23.37 22.27
C GLU A 311 7.39 -23.00 22.99
N LEU A 312 7.69 -23.71 24.08
CA LEU A 312 8.95 -23.62 24.82
C LEU A 312 9.60 -25.01 24.84
N ILE A 313 10.74 -25.13 24.19
CA ILE A 313 11.46 -26.39 24.06
C ILE A 313 12.76 -26.30 24.87
N PHE A 314 12.96 -27.26 25.76
CA PHE A 314 14.23 -27.55 26.43
C PHE A 314 14.94 -28.65 25.66
N GLY A 315 16.25 -28.69 25.73
CA GLY A 315 17.04 -29.72 25.05
C GLY A 315 17.73 -29.24 23.78
N LYS A 316 17.84 -27.91 23.58
CA LYS A 316 18.76 -27.39 22.56
C LYS A 316 20.17 -27.92 22.89
N PRO A 317 20.86 -28.61 21.98
CA PRO A 317 22.21 -29.11 22.23
C PRO A 317 23.12 -28.00 22.76
N TYR A 318 23.90 -28.29 23.78
CA TYR A 318 24.99 -27.38 24.15
C TYR A 318 26.07 -27.46 23.07
N ALA A 319 26.36 -26.32 22.45
CA ALA A 319 27.43 -26.20 21.44
C ALA A 319 28.11 -24.82 21.59
N ASP A 320 29.36 -24.77 21.25
CA ASP A 320 30.15 -23.53 21.20
C ASP A 320 29.83 -22.72 19.94
N ILE A 321 29.49 -23.39 18.84
CA ILE A 321 29.16 -22.78 17.54
C ILE A 321 27.97 -23.52 16.92
N TYR A 322 26.97 -22.75 16.45
CA TYR A 322 25.88 -23.26 15.61
C TYR A 322 26.08 -22.81 14.16
N ILE A 323 26.06 -23.76 13.24
CA ILE A 323 26.16 -23.53 11.79
C ILE A 323 24.82 -23.94 11.19
N ASP A 324 24.10 -22.97 10.60
CA ASP A 324 22.73 -23.14 10.11
C ASP A 324 22.48 -22.18 8.94
N ASP A 325 21.75 -22.64 7.92
CA ASP A 325 21.41 -21.87 6.72
C ASP A 325 20.27 -20.88 6.94
N LEU A 326 19.45 -21.09 7.98
CA LEU A 326 18.28 -20.25 8.32
C LEU A 326 18.56 -19.28 9.46
N SER A 327 19.73 -19.37 10.11
CA SER A 327 20.04 -18.56 11.29
C SER A 327 20.22 -17.07 10.95
N ILE A 328 19.90 -16.25 11.94
CA ILE A 328 20.14 -14.81 11.95
C ILE A 328 20.85 -14.47 13.26
N ASP A 329 21.95 -13.72 13.18
CA ASP A 329 22.63 -13.21 14.38
C ASP A 329 21.71 -12.29 15.16
N SER A 330 21.51 -12.62 16.45
CA SER A 330 20.62 -11.89 17.35
C SER A 330 21.11 -10.47 17.71
N ASN A 331 22.35 -10.14 17.40
CA ASN A 331 22.94 -8.81 17.61
C ASN A 331 22.68 -7.85 16.46
N LEU A 332 22.15 -8.34 15.32
CA LEU A 332 21.74 -7.51 14.20
C LEU A 332 20.36 -6.86 14.45
N ASP A 333 20.06 -5.81 13.70
CA ASP A 333 18.69 -5.33 13.58
C ASP A 333 17.81 -6.44 12.97
N LEU A 334 17.05 -7.14 13.81
CA LEU A 334 16.27 -8.31 13.41
C LEU A 334 15.18 -7.96 12.39
N HIS A 335 14.67 -6.73 12.37
CA HIS A 335 13.74 -6.28 11.34
C HIS A 335 14.42 -6.27 9.95
N LYS A 336 15.62 -5.70 9.87
CA LYS A 336 16.37 -5.61 8.59
C LYS A 336 16.93 -6.96 8.18
N ALA A 337 17.43 -7.74 9.12
CA ALA A 337 18.04 -9.04 8.83
C ALA A 337 17.01 -10.08 8.36
N SER A 338 15.78 -10.03 8.86
CA SER A 338 14.71 -10.96 8.51
C SER A 338 13.76 -10.43 7.42
N GLY A 339 13.72 -9.11 7.22
CA GLY A 339 12.77 -8.45 6.32
C GLY A 339 11.32 -8.38 6.83
N PHE A 340 11.11 -8.51 8.15
CA PHE A 340 9.81 -8.33 8.78
C PHE A 340 9.76 -6.97 9.47
N PHE A 341 9.00 -6.03 8.90
CA PHE A 341 8.89 -4.65 9.39
C PHE A 341 7.52 -4.38 9.99
N GLN A 342 7.49 -3.58 11.07
CA GLN A 342 6.25 -2.97 11.50
C GLN A 342 5.81 -1.95 10.45
N LYS A 343 4.56 -2.05 10.01
CA LYS A 343 4.01 -1.04 9.10
C LYS A 343 4.00 0.31 9.82
N LYS A 344 4.79 1.25 9.31
CA LYS A 344 4.60 2.67 9.65
C LYS A 344 3.45 3.18 8.79
N TYR A 345 2.26 3.23 9.37
CA TYR A 345 1.12 3.84 8.69
C TYR A 345 1.30 5.36 8.74
N ASN A 346 1.70 5.96 7.62
CA ASN A 346 1.62 7.41 7.45
C ASN A 346 0.14 7.76 7.28
N LEU A 347 -0.55 7.94 8.40
CA LEU A 347 -1.86 8.56 8.40
C LEU A 347 -1.65 10.02 8.03
N SER A 348 -2.07 10.42 6.83
CA SER A 348 -2.08 11.81 6.42
C SER A 348 -2.95 12.60 7.42
N SER A 349 -2.32 13.24 8.39
CA SER A 349 -3.03 14.12 9.31
C SER A 349 -3.43 15.38 8.58
N ARG A 350 -4.74 15.69 8.51
CA ARG A 350 -5.19 17.04 8.15
C ARG A 350 -4.66 18.02 9.20
N SER A 351 -4.40 19.25 8.82
CA SER A 351 -3.73 20.29 9.62
C SER A 351 -4.22 20.49 11.08
N PHE A 352 -5.39 19.96 11.43
CA PHE A 352 -6.02 20.13 12.76
C PHE A 352 -5.99 18.87 13.64
N ASN A 353 -5.65 17.70 13.09
CA ASN A 353 -5.68 16.43 13.82
C ASN A 353 -4.27 15.84 13.87
N LYS A 354 -3.79 15.53 15.09
CA LYS A 354 -2.61 14.68 15.27
C LYS A 354 -3.08 13.26 15.52
N VAL A 355 -2.59 12.31 14.72
CA VAL A 355 -2.88 10.89 14.88
C VAL A 355 -1.58 10.18 15.19
N ASN A 356 -1.50 9.59 16.38
CA ASN A 356 -0.34 8.81 16.83
C ASN A 356 -0.75 7.34 16.95
N ILE A 357 0.11 6.44 16.46
CA ILE A 357 -0.06 4.99 16.65
C ILE A 357 1.01 4.51 17.60
N SER A 358 0.58 3.90 18.70
CA SER A 358 1.45 3.24 19.65
C SER A 358 0.83 1.91 20.07
N LYS A 359 1.57 0.81 19.96
CA LYS A 359 1.12 -0.54 20.37
C LYS A 359 -0.28 -0.92 19.86
N GLU A 360 -0.54 -0.74 18.55
CA GLU A 360 -1.84 -0.99 17.91
C GLU A 360 -3.00 -0.11 18.40
N ILE A 361 -2.72 0.92 19.17
CA ILE A 361 -3.73 1.90 19.60
C ILE A 361 -3.53 3.17 18.79
N ILE A 362 -4.59 3.61 18.13
CA ILE A 362 -4.66 4.92 17.51
C ILE A 362 -5.11 5.92 18.55
N THR A 363 -4.32 6.97 18.75
CA THR A 363 -4.71 8.15 19.51
C THR A 363 -4.97 9.29 18.54
N LYS A 364 -6.24 9.69 18.42
CA LYS A 364 -6.65 10.86 17.64
C LYS A 364 -6.84 12.04 18.56
N LYS A 365 -6.08 13.12 18.33
CA LYS A 365 -6.14 14.38 19.09
C LYS A 365 -6.43 15.54 18.15
N SER A 366 -7.24 16.51 18.56
CA SER A 366 -7.55 17.71 17.77
C SER A 366 -7.60 18.97 18.64
N THR A 367 -7.11 20.08 18.08
CA THR A 367 -7.30 21.41 18.66
C THR A 367 -8.78 21.85 18.65
N ASN A 368 -9.57 21.33 17.70
CA ASN A 368 -11.02 21.55 17.68
C ASN A 368 -11.71 20.55 18.63
N LYS A 369 -11.86 20.96 19.88
CA LYS A 369 -12.48 20.14 20.95
C LYS A 369 -13.92 19.75 20.62
N LYS A 370 -14.74 20.67 20.04
CA LYS A 370 -16.14 20.41 19.66
C LYS A 370 -16.23 19.27 18.64
N LYS A 371 -15.31 19.24 17.66
CA LYS A 371 -15.25 18.17 16.65
C LYS A 371 -14.92 16.81 17.30
N ILE A 372 -13.89 16.73 18.13
CA ILE A 372 -13.53 15.48 18.82
C ILE A 372 -14.66 14.99 19.72
N GLN A 373 -15.29 15.86 20.47
CA GLN A 373 -16.42 15.49 21.33
C GLN A 373 -17.61 14.99 20.52
N SER A 374 -17.87 15.56 19.34
CA SER A 374 -18.95 15.07 18.46
C SER A 374 -18.65 13.65 17.92
N GLU A 375 -17.42 13.36 17.53
CA GLU A 375 -17.02 12.02 17.10
C GLU A 375 -17.15 10.99 18.25
N ILE A 376 -16.72 11.35 19.46
CA ILE A 376 -16.87 10.53 20.67
C ILE A 376 -18.36 10.29 20.97
N TYR A 377 -19.18 11.35 20.91
CA TYR A 377 -20.62 11.25 21.10
C TYR A 377 -21.24 10.24 20.14
N TYR A 378 -20.90 10.35 18.83
CA TYR A 378 -21.40 9.43 17.81
C TYR A 378 -21.04 7.97 18.14
N LEU A 379 -19.75 7.69 18.35
CA LEU A 379 -19.25 6.34 18.59
C LEU A 379 -19.83 5.68 19.85
N LYS A 380 -20.18 6.48 20.86
CA LYS A 380 -20.83 6.00 22.09
C LYS A 380 -22.32 5.72 21.92
N ASN A 381 -23.04 6.55 21.12
CA ASN A 381 -24.50 6.55 21.06
C ASN A 381 -25.09 5.76 19.88
N ILE A 382 -24.29 5.27 18.95
CA ILE A 382 -24.81 4.43 17.86
C ILE A 382 -25.36 3.11 18.39
N PRO A 383 -26.46 2.56 17.81
CA PRO A 383 -27.03 1.27 18.17
C PRO A 383 -26.05 0.10 18.04
N SER A 384 -26.16 -0.90 18.90
CA SER A 384 -25.27 -2.09 18.94
C SER A 384 -25.15 -2.81 17.59
N LYS A 385 -26.26 -2.90 16.84
CA LYS A 385 -26.30 -3.54 15.50
C LYS A 385 -25.31 -2.97 14.49
N ILE A 386 -24.97 -1.67 14.61
CA ILE A 386 -24.06 -1.00 13.67
C ILE A 386 -22.68 -0.70 14.27
N LYS A 387 -22.47 -0.92 15.59
CA LYS A 387 -21.15 -0.73 16.23
C LYS A 387 -20.03 -1.50 15.56
N LYS A 388 -20.33 -2.66 14.97
CA LYS A 388 -19.35 -3.48 14.23
C LYS A 388 -18.73 -2.79 13.00
N PHE A 389 -19.34 -1.73 12.49
CA PHE A 389 -18.83 -0.96 11.35
C PHE A 389 -17.94 0.22 11.80
N TYR A 390 -17.75 0.42 13.09
CA TYR A 390 -17.00 1.53 13.65
C TYR A 390 -15.95 1.06 14.66
N PRO A 391 -14.88 1.85 14.88
CA PRO A 391 -13.90 1.54 15.91
C PRO A 391 -14.53 1.60 17.31
N LYS A 392 -14.13 0.67 18.18
CA LYS A 392 -14.51 0.72 19.59
C LYS A 392 -13.60 1.70 20.33
N VAL A 393 -14.18 2.73 20.92
CA VAL A 393 -13.44 3.68 21.78
C VAL A 393 -12.94 2.96 23.02
N ILE A 394 -11.62 3.00 23.25
CA ILE A 394 -10.94 2.41 24.42
C ILE A 394 -10.85 3.45 25.54
N LYS A 395 -10.41 4.66 25.19
CA LYS A 395 -10.25 5.77 26.13
C LYS A 395 -10.60 7.08 25.43
N SER A 396 -11.16 8.04 26.16
CA SER A 396 -11.49 9.35 25.61
C SER A 396 -11.27 10.44 26.66
N GLY A 397 -10.92 11.65 26.18
CA GLY A 397 -10.72 12.87 26.98
C GLY A 397 -11.37 14.07 26.31
N LYS A 398 -11.06 15.29 26.77
CA LYS A 398 -11.64 16.54 26.25
C LYS A 398 -11.24 16.84 24.79
N ASP A 399 -10.01 16.43 24.39
CA ASP A 399 -9.41 16.77 23.09
C ASP A 399 -8.89 15.54 22.34
N TYR A 400 -9.13 14.31 22.83
CA TYR A 400 -8.69 13.08 22.20
C TYR A 400 -9.61 11.89 22.46
N TYR A 401 -9.47 10.86 21.61
CA TYR A 401 -9.94 9.51 21.91
C TYR A 401 -8.99 8.46 21.32
N GLN A 402 -9.08 7.25 21.88
CA GLN A 402 -8.25 6.11 21.52
C GLN A 402 -9.12 4.94 21.06
N TYR A 403 -8.65 4.25 20.03
CA TYR A 403 -9.28 3.04 19.52
C TYR A 403 -8.22 2.08 18.97
N LYS A 404 -8.59 0.78 18.87
CA LYS A 404 -7.69 -0.23 18.31
C LYS A 404 -7.49 0.04 16.82
N PHE A 405 -6.24 -0.12 16.36
CA PHE A 405 -5.91 0.01 14.95
C PHE A 405 -6.79 -0.89 14.08
N LEU A 406 -7.34 -0.35 13.02
CA LEU A 406 -8.13 -1.07 12.02
C LEU A 406 -7.24 -1.41 10.83
N GLU A 407 -6.96 -2.71 10.67
CA GLU A 407 -6.21 -3.18 9.50
C GLU A 407 -6.99 -2.95 8.21
N GLY A 408 -6.28 -2.71 7.11
CA GLY A 408 -6.86 -2.59 5.77
C GLY A 408 -6.34 -1.40 4.98
N LYS A 409 -6.88 -1.24 3.77
CA LYS A 409 -6.64 -0.09 2.90
C LYS A 409 -7.85 0.83 2.93
N THR A 410 -7.63 2.14 2.85
CA THR A 410 -8.77 3.06 2.66
C THR A 410 -9.37 2.87 1.27
N TYR A 411 -10.66 3.16 1.13
CA TYR A 411 -11.29 3.22 -0.20
C TYR A 411 -10.60 4.26 -1.08
N SER A 412 -10.09 5.34 -0.51
CA SER A 412 -9.28 6.33 -1.20
C SER A 412 -8.01 5.70 -1.80
N ASP A 413 -7.25 4.91 -1.02
CA ASP A 413 -6.06 4.20 -1.52
C ASP A 413 -6.41 3.23 -2.65
N LEU A 414 -7.50 2.45 -2.49
CA LEU A 414 -7.97 1.54 -3.54
C LEU A 414 -8.41 2.32 -4.78
N PHE A 415 -9.08 3.46 -4.61
CA PHE A 415 -9.63 4.27 -5.70
C PHE A 415 -8.54 4.96 -6.51
N ILE A 416 -7.61 5.65 -5.86
CA ILE A 416 -6.52 6.36 -6.54
C ILE A 416 -5.49 5.42 -7.19
N ASN A 417 -5.46 4.14 -6.81
CA ASN A 417 -4.65 3.10 -7.44
C ASN A 417 -5.46 2.21 -8.42
N GLU A 418 -6.68 2.62 -8.79
CA GLU A 418 -7.59 1.93 -9.71
C GLU A 418 -7.90 0.47 -9.32
N GLN A 419 -7.85 0.17 -8.01
CA GLN A 419 -8.14 -1.15 -7.42
C GLN A 419 -9.57 -1.30 -6.92
N LEU A 420 -10.30 -0.18 -6.78
CA LEU A 420 -11.73 -0.19 -6.43
C LEU A 420 -12.52 -0.72 -7.63
N ASN A 421 -13.54 -1.53 -7.39
CA ASN A 421 -14.37 -2.12 -8.45
C ASN A 421 -15.85 -2.21 -8.04
N SER A 422 -16.70 -2.70 -8.94
CA SER A 422 -18.15 -2.84 -8.74
C SER A 422 -18.52 -3.58 -7.45
N PHE A 423 -17.77 -4.63 -7.09
CA PHE A 423 -17.98 -5.37 -5.83
C PHE A 423 -17.81 -4.46 -4.59
N HIS A 424 -16.80 -3.59 -4.60
CA HIS A 424 -16.58 -2.64 -3.51
C HIS A 424 -17.72 -1.63 -3.41
N ILE A 425 -18.21 -1.11 -4.55
CA ILE A 425 -19.32 -0.14 -4.60
C ILE A 425 -20.61 -0.78 -4.09
N GLU A 426 -20.94 -1.97 -4.55
CA GLU A 426 -22.13 -2.70 -4.09
C GLU A 426 -22.08 -2.96 -2.58
N LYS A 427 -20.93 -3.38 -2.07
CA LYS A 427 -20.72 -3.65 -0.67
C LYS A 427 -20.83 -2.39 0.19
N LEU A 428 -20.22 -1.28 -0.26
CA LEU A 428 -20.34 0.02 0.41
C LEU A 428 -21.81 0.45 0.46
N PHE A 429 -22.51 0.37 -0.67
CA PHE A 429 -23.93 0.72 -0.75
C PHE A 429 -24.80 -0.13 0.18
N LYS A 430 -24.58 -1.45 0.22
CA LYS A 430 -25.26 -2.37 1.14
C LYS A 430 -24.96 -2.04 2.61
N THR A 431 -23.72 -1.67 2.93
CA THR A 431 -23.33 -1.37 4.32
C THR A 431 -23.91 -0.04 4.80
N ILE A 432 -23.84 1.01 3.98
CA ILE A 432 -24.43 2.31 4.34
C ILE A 432 -25.97 2.22 4.45
N LYS A 433 -26.62 1.42 3.57
CA LYS A 433 -28.06 1.12 3.67
C LYS A 433 -28.42 0.44 5.00
N LYS A 434 -27.58 -0.47 5.51
CA LYS A 434 -27.79 -1.11 6.83
C LYS A 434 -27.73 -0.08 7.97
N ILE A 435 -26.81 0.89 7.90
CA ILE A 435 -26.71 1.96 8.89
C ILE A 435 -27.98 2.81 8.84
N HIS A 436 -28.39 3.29 7.65
CA HIS A 436 -29.55 4.14 7.47
C HIS A 436 -30.89 3.47 7.86
N ASN A 437 -31.03 2.17 7.63
CA ASN A 437 -32.23 1.40 7.94
C ASN A 437 -32.30 0.97 9.42
N THR A 438 -31.33 1.34 10.25
CA THR A 438 -31.38 1.03 11.69
C THR A 438 -32.44 1.87 12.37
N LYS A 439 -33.34 1.24 13.14
CA LYS A 439 -34.46 1.92 13.80
C LYS A 439 -34.00 3.10 14.66
N ILE A 440 -34.68 4.23 14.48
CA ILE A 440 -34.53 5.43 15.29
C ILE A 440 -35.22 5.21 16.61
N LYS A 441 -34.51 5.37 17.74
CA LYS A 441 -35.05 5.14 19.09
C LYS A 441 -35.61 6.39 19.76
N SER A 442 -35.33 7.57 19.22
CA SER A 442 -35.70 8.85 19.82
C SER A 442 -36.23 9.81 18.76
N LYS A 443 -37.05 10.80 19.18
CA LYS A 443 -37.48 11.89 18.32
C LYS A 443 -36.27 12.66 17.80
N ILE A 444 -36.20 12.87 16.48
CA ILE A 444 -35.14 13.65 15.85
C ILE A 444 -35.42 15.12 16.10
N ASN A 445 -34.58 15.77 16.88
CA ASN A 445 -34.73 17.18 17.27
C ASN A 445 -33.61 18.06 16.65
N VAL A 446 -33.35 17.85 15.35
CA VAL A 446 -32.41 18.65 14.54
C VAL A 446 -33.01 18.88 13.15
N ASN A 447 -32.64 20.00 12.54
CA ASN A 447 -32.99 20.24 11.14
C ASN A 447 -32.05 19.42 10.24
N ILE A 448 -32.57 18.36 9.62
CA ILE A 448 -31.77 17.48 8.77
C ILE A 448 -31.25 18.16 7.50
N TYR A 449 -31.80 19.30 7.12
CA TYR A 449 -31.42 20.09 5.94
C TYR A 449 -30.29 21.11 6.20
N SER A 450 -29.86 21.30 7.46
CA SER A 450 -28.84 22.30 7.84
C SER A 450 -27.48 22.09 7.12
N ASN A 451 -27.20 20.88 6.64
CA ASN A 451 -25.97 20.60 5.89
C ASN A 451 -25.94 21.15 4.46
N TYR A 452 -27.05 21.69 3.94
CA TYR A 452 -27.19 22.14 2.55
C TYR A 452 -27.12 23.65 2.42
N LEU A 453 -28.23 24.29 2.19
CA LEU A 453 -28.28 25.72 1.86
C LEU A 453 -27.76 26.62 2.99
N LEU A 454 -28.12 26.34 4.25
CA LEU A 454 -27.63 27.12 5.39
C LEU A 454 -26.11 27.08 5.47
N LYS A 455 -25.57 25.89 5.50
CA LYS A 455 -24.11 25.69 5.56
C LYS A 455 -23.36 26.24 4.34
N LEU A 456 -23.99 26.19 3.16
CA LEU A 456 -23.43 26.75 1.94
C LEU A 456 -23.29 28.26 2.05
N LYS A 457 -24.36 28.94 2.52
CA LYS A 457 -24.38 30.40 2.77
C LYS A 457 -23.35 30.82 3.81
N GLU A 458 -23.26 30.10 4.95
CA GLU A 458 -22.29 30.36 6.00
C GLU A 458 -20.84 30.27 5.48
N ARG A 459 -20.56 29.26 4.66
CA ARG A 459 -19.21 29.07 4.08
C ARG A 459 -18.84 30.16 3.09
N ILE A 460 -19.79 30.62 2.28
CA ILE A 460 -19.55 31.73 1.36
C ILE A 460 -19.23 32.98 2.15
N LYS A 461 -20.04 33.30 3.18
CA LYS A 461 -19.83 34.48 4.04
C LYS A 461 -18.47 34.39 4.78
N LYS A 462 -18.15 33.25 5.39
CA LYS A 462 -16.94 33.05 6.19
C LYS A 462 -15.64 33.11 5.37
N ASN A 463 -15.68 32.72 4.11
CA ASN A 463 -14.47 32.60 3.27
C ASN A 463 -14.40 33.68 2.19
N ASP A 464 -15.25 34.71 2.24
CA ASP A 464 -15.33 35.83 1.30
C ASP A 464 -15.25 35.38 -0.17
N ILE A 465 -16.07 34.38 -0.53
CA ILE A 465 -16.07 33.84 -1.89
C ILE A 465 -16.68 34.89 -2.83
N LYS A 466 -15.81 35.55 -3.58
CA LYS A 466 -16.22 36.53 -4.58
C LYS A 466 -16.80 35.81 -5.79
N LEU A 467 -18.09 35.96 -6.02
CA LEU A 467 -18.78 35.48 -7.22
C LEU A 467 -18.59 36.46 -8.39
N ASN A 468 -17.30 36.63 -8.81
CA ASN A 468 -16.90 37.68 -9.75
C ASN A 468 -17.32 37.40 -11.21
N ASN A 469 -17.74 36.17 -11.53
CA ASN A 469 -18.14 35.78 -12.87
C ASN A 469 -19.68 35.59 -12.95
N LYS A 470 -20.32 36.22 -13.92
CA LYS A 470 -21.75 36.12 -14.19
C LYS A 470 -22.22 34.66 -14.33
N PHE A 471 -21.43 33.84 -15.00
CA PHE A 471 -21.70 32.41 -15.17
C PHE A 471 -21.69 31.64 -13.83
N LEU A 472 -20.70 31.84 -12.98
CA LEU A 472 -20.63 31.23 -11.65
C LEU A 472 -21.80 31.70 -10.74
N LYS A 473 -22.15 32.99 -10.81
CA LYS A 473 -23.24 33.57 -10.08
C LYS A 473 -24.60 32.94 -10.48
N ASN A 474 -24.84 32.75 -11.78
CA ASN A 474 -26.07 32.14 -12.29
C ASN A 474 -26.19 30.66 -11.87
N ASN A 475 -25.13 29.87 -12.03
CA ASN A 475 -25.13 28.47 -11.59
C ASN A 475 -25.31 28.32 -10.08
N PHE A 476 -24.72 29.23 -9.32
CA PHE A 476 -24.94 29.26 -7.87
C PHE A 476 -26.39 29.57 -7.51
N LYS A 477 -27.03 30.56 -8.16
CA LYS A 477 -28.45 30.90 -7.97
C LYS A 477 -29.33 29.70 -8.33
N TYR A 478 -29.04 29.01 -9.42
CA TYR A 478 -29.76 27.79 -9.82
C TYR A 478 -29.61 26.69 -8.76
N LEU A 479 -28.39 26.43 -8.28
CA LEU A 479 -28.15 25.47 -7.21
C LEU A 479 -28.91 25.82 -5.94
N GLN A 480 -28.92 27.10 -5.52
CA GLN A 480 -29.70 27.56 -4.36
C GLN A 480 -31.17 27.24 -4.51
N GLN A 481 -31.76 27.50 -5.69
CA GLN A 481 -33.15 27.17 -5.97
C GLN A 481 -33.42 25.67 -5.82
N LYS A 482 -32.56 24.82 -6.36
CA LYS A 482 -32.72 23.35 -6.28
C LYS A 482 -32.56 22.81 -4.85
N LEU A 483 -31.71 23.41 -4.04
CA LEU A 483 -31.57 23.06 -2.62
C LEU A 483 -32.81 23.51 -1.82
N LEU A 484 -33.41 24.68 -2.15
CA LEU A 484 -34.66 25.14 -1.56
C LEU A 484 -35.82 24.22 -1.94
N GLU A 485 -35.94 23.81 -3.19
CA GLU A 485 -36.93 22.84 -3.65
C GLU A 485 -36.82 21.53 -2.87
N TYR A 486 -35.58 21.01 -2.72
CA TYR A 486 -35.31 19.80 -1.96
C TYR A 486 -35.80 19.87 -0.50
N GLU A 487 -35.58 20.99 0.16
CA GLU A 487 -36.02 21.24 1.54
C GLU A 487 -37.53 21.43 1.63
N LYS A 488 -38.14 22.28 0.76
CA LYS A 488 -39.57 22.56 0.74
C LYS A 488 -40.41 21.31 0.44
N GLU A 489 -39.99 20.50 -0.51
CA GLU A 489 -40.65 19.24 -0.86
C GLU A 489 -40.38 18.11 0.16
N LYS A 490 -39.64 18.39 1.23
CA LYS A 490 -39.26 17.44 2.29
C LYS A 490 -38.67 16.14 1.72
N LEU A 491 -37.81 16.27 0.72
CA LEU A 491 -37.23 15.12 0.00
C LEU A 491 -36.17 14.38 0.81
N GLY A 492 -35.63 14.94 1.88
CA GLY A 492 -34.71 14.32 2.81
C GLY A 492 -35.32 13.16 3.58
N ASN A 493 -34.51 12.21 3.98
CA ASN A 493 -34.94 11.04 4.73
C ASN A 493 -34.18 10.94 6.06
N PRO A 494 -34.83 11.25 7.18
CA PRO A 494 -34.21 11.20 8.50
C PRO A 494 -33.70 9.81 8.83
N SER A 495 -32.42 9.71 9.16
CA SER A 495 -31.75 8.42 9.41
C SER A 495 -30.56 8.59 10.36
N ILE A 496 -30.03 7.49 10.88
CA ILE A 496 -28.67 7.49 11.43
C ILE A 496 -27.71 7.63 10.27
N ILE A 497 -26.84 8.65 10.30
CA ILE A 497 -25.88 8.94 9.24
C ILE A 497 -24.45 8.94 9.78
N HIS A 498 -23.49 8.59 8.95
CA HIS A 498 -22.06 8.78 9.25
C HIS A 498 -21.69 10.28 9.22
N GLY A 499 -22.25 11.01 8.29
CA GLY A 499 -22.10 12.46 8.12
C GLY A 499 -20.82 12.91 7.38
N ASP A 500 -19.86 11.99 7.09
CA ASP A 500 -18.69 12.26 6.24
C ASP A 500 -18.06 10.97 5.66
N PRO A 501 -18.83 10.07 4.99
CA PRO A 501 -18.31 8.81 4.46
C PRO A 501 -17.59 9.00 3.11
N VAL A 502 -16.64 9.93 3.05
CA VAL A 502 -15.72 10.04 1.91
C VAL A 502 -14.73 8.86 1.93
N PHE A 503 -14.16 8.54 0.80
CA PHE A 503 -13.32 7.34 0.66
C PHE A 503 -12.11 7.30 1.60
N THR A 504 -11.58 8.44 2.04
CA THR A 504 -10.53 8.49 3.08
C THR A 504 -11.01 7.99 4.45
N ASN A 505 -12.31 7.99 4.71
CA ASN A 505 -12.92 7.61 5.99
C ASN A 505 -13.52 6.19 5.96
N ILE A 506 -13.23 5.40 4.93
CA ILE A 506 -13.74 4.04 4.74
C ILE A 506 -12.55 3.09 4.60
N ILE A 507 -12.46 2.09 5.48
CA ILE A 507 -11.40 1.10 5.51
C ILE A 507 -11.96 -0.24 5.05
N SER A 508 -11.29 -0.87 4.06
CA SER A 508 -11.57 -2.23 3.59
C SER A 508 -10.50 -3.18 4.10
N HIS A 509 -10.93 -4.22 4.82
CA HIS A 509 -10.05 -5.31 5.24
C HIS A 509 -10.73 -6.66 4.97
N LYS A 510 -10.09 -7.52 4.17
CA LYS A 510 -10.68 -8.80 3.72
C LYS A 510 -12.08 -8.53 3.13
N ASN A 511 -13.12 -9.08 3.77
CA ASN A 511 -14.51 -8.86 3.38
C ASN A 511 -15.28 -7.94 4.34
N ASN A 512 -14.64 -7.03 5.06
CA ASN A 512 -15.29 -6.11 5.99
C ASN A 512 -15.06 -4.64 5.60
N ILE A 513 -16.04 -3.80 5.93
CA ILE A 513 -15.95 -2.34 5.82
C ILE A 513 -16.04 -1.75 7.23
N ASN A 514 -15.12 -0.86 7.55
CA ASN A 514 -15.14 -0.06 8.75
C ASN A 514 -15.12 1.43 8.38
N PHE A 515 -15.90 2.21 9.11
CA PHE A 515 -15.96 3.67 8.97
C PHE A 515 -15.22 4.33 10.12
N ILE A 516 -14.47 5.38 9.82
CA ILE A 516 -13.77 6.21 10.79
C ILE A 516 -14.20 7.68 10.63
N ASP A 517 -13.92 8.52 11.62
CA ASP A 517 -14.17 9.95 11.57
C ASP A 517 -15.65 10.34 11.32
N PRO A 518 -16.62 9.72 12.04
CA PRO A 518 -18.01 10.09 11.88
C PRO A 518 -18.26 11.51 12.37
N ARG A 519 -19.25 12.17 11.78
CA ARG A 519 -19.67 13.49 12.22
C ARG A 519 -20.84 13.38 13.20
N GLY A 520 -20.59 13.49 14.47
CA GLY A 520 -21.63 13.42 15.53
C GLY A 520 -22.28 14.76 15.88
N ILE A 521 -22.38 15.68 14.91
CA ILE A 521 -22.94 17.03 15.13
C ILE A 521 -23.68 17.52 13.89
N LEU A 522 -24.84 18.10 14.09
CA LEU A 522 -25.65 18.78 13.08
C LEU A 522 -26.33 19.96 13.75
N ASP A 523 -26.32 21.12 13.09
CA ASP A 523 -26.97 22.33 13.60
C ASP A 523 -26.53 22.66 15.05
N ASP A 524 -25.21 22.61 15.27
CA ASP A 524 -24.51 22.78 16.55
C ASP A 524 -24.94 21.86 17.70
N LYS A 525 -25.84 20.91 17.46
CA LYS A 525 -26.30 19.91 18.44
C LYS A 525 -25.58 18.57 18.20
N PHE A 526 -25.18 17.90 19.27
CA PHE A 526 -24.67 16.54 19.17
C PHE A 526 -25.78 15.58 18.81
N THR A 527 -25.58 14.85 17.72
CA THR A 527 -26.57 13.92 17.17
C THR A 527 -25.91 12.85 16.31
N ILE A 528 -26.56 11.69 16.24
CA ILE A 528 -26.21 10.63 15.29
C ILE A 528 -27.11 10.67 14.04
N TYR A 529 -28.07 11.59 14.01
CA TYR A 529 -29.12 11.66 13.01
C TYR A 529 -28.85 12.77 11.99
N GLY A 530 -29.41 12.58 10.80
CA GLY A 530 -29.41 13.55 9.72
C GLY A 530 -30.14 13.01 8.49
N ASP A 531 -29.95 13.67 7.35
CA ASP A 531 -30.46 13.19 6.08
C ASP A 531 -29.54 12.12 5.47
N ASN A 532 -30.08 10.93 5.13
CA ASN A 532 -29.28 9.87 4.54
C ASN A 532 -28.72 10.21 3.14
N PHE A 533 -29.35 11.14 2.42
CA PHE A 533 -28.83 11.62 1.13
C PHE A 533 -27.52 12.36 1.29
N TYR A 534 -27.23 12.92 2.46
CA TYR A 534 -25.95 13.55 2.73
C TYR A 534 -24.79 12.54 2.70
N ASP A 535 -24.98 11.34 3.25
CA ASP A 535 -23.98 10.27 3.17
C ASP A 535 -23.78 9.79 1.72
N TYR A 536 -24.87 9.59 0.97
CA TYR A 536 -24.77 9.23 -0.44
C TYR A 536 -24.08 10.33 -1.26
N ALA A 537 -24.35 11.62 -0.97
CA ALA A 537 -23.67 12.74 -1.63
C ALA A 537 -22.16 12.77 -1.33
N LYS A 538 -21.75 12.41 -0.12
CA LYS A 538 -20.34 12.30 0.27
C LYS A 538 -19.61 11.15 -0.44
N ILE A 539 -20.26 10.00 -0.59
CA ILE A 539 -19.73 8.87 -1.37
C ILE A 539 -19.63 9.26 -2.86
N TYR A 540 -20.68 9.90 -3.37
CA TYR A 540 -20.75 10.34 -4.77
C TYR A 540 -19.72 11.45 -5.07
N GLN A 541 -19.42 12.31 -4.09
CA GLN A 541 -18.31 13.27 -4.13
C GLN A 541 -16.97 12.56 -4.35
N SER A 542 -16.67 11.48 -3.64
CA SER A 542 -15.44 10.71 -3.88
C SER A 542 -15.43 10.09 -5.29
N LEU A 543 -16.57 9.53 -5.76
CA LEU A 543 -16.70 8.92 -7.10
C LEU A 543 -16.51 9.94 -8.25
N TYR A 544 -16.75 11.23 -8.03
CA TYR A 544 -16.43 12.30 -8.97
C TYR A 544 -14.96 12.72 -8.96
N GLY A 545 -14.10 11.99 -8.24
CA GLY A 545 -12.66 12.18 -8.27
C GLY A 545 -12.09 13.11 -7.21
N TYR A 546 -12.84 13.42 -6.14
CA TYR A 546 -12.35 14.22 -5.02
C TYR A 546 -10.99 13.73 -4.51
N ASP A 547 -10.85 12.41 -4.33
CA ASP A 547 -9.63 11.78 -3.83
C ASP A 547 -8.45 11.93 -4.80
N PHE A 548 -8.66 11.89 -6.10
CA PHE A 548 -7.64 12.18 -7.10
C PHE A 548 -7.17 13.63 -7.03
N VAL A 549 -8.12 14.58 -6.92
CA VAL A 549 -7.79 16.01 -6.88
C VAL A 549 -6.95 16.35 -5.65
N ILE A 550 -7.35 15.91 -4.45
CA ILE A 550 -6.60 16.22 -3.20
C ILE A 550 -5.22 15.56 -3.15
N ASN A 551 -5.01 14.46 -3.89
CA ASN A 551 -3.71 13.80 -4.06
C ASN A 551 -2.94 14.30 -5.28
N ASN A 552 -3.39 15.41 -5.92
CA ASN A 552 -2.79 16.00 -7.10
C ASN A 552 -2.61 15.02 -8.27
N ARG A 553 -3.60 14.14 -8.48
CA ARG A 553 -3.65 13.17 -9.57
C ARG A 553 -4.67 13.59 -10.63
N GLU A 554 -4.51 13.11 -11.85
CA GLU A 554 -5.53 13.21 -12.88
C GLU A 554 -6.66 12.22 -12.61
N ILE A 555 -7.89 12.61 -12.93
CA ILE A 555 -9.06 11.75 -12.76
C ILE A 555 -9.12 10.81 -13.99
N PRO A 556 -9.01 9.49 -13.83
CA PRO A 556 -9.17 8.54 -14.92
C PRO A 556 -10.66 8.40 -15.25
N ILE A 557 -11.13 9.21 -16.21
CA ILE A 557 -12.57 9.39 -16.52
C ILE A 557 -13.27 8.05 -16.77
N SER A 558 -12.74 7.20 -17.62
CA SER A 558 -13.35 5.89 -17.93
C SER A 558 -13.52 5.00 -16.69
N TYR A 559 -12.52 4.98 -15.81
CA TYR A 559 -12.56 4.21 -14.58
C TYR A 559 -13.61 4.76 -13.60
N THR A 560 -13.58 6.07 -13.38
CA THR A 560 -14.51 6.73 -12.44
C THR A 560 -15.96 6.68 -12.95
N ASP A 561 -16.18 6.79 -14.27
CA ASP A 561 -17.49 6.70 -14.89
C ASP A 561 -18.12 5.33 -14.71
N ASN A 562 -17.34 4.26 -14.85
CA ASN A 562 -17.83 2.90 -14.63
C ASN A 562 -18.31 2.71 -13.17
N LEU A 563 -17.53 3.15 -12.19
CA LEU A 563 -17.91 3.05 -10.79
C LEU A 563 -19.11 3.95 -10.43
N ARG A 564 -19.21 5.14 -11.07
CA ARG A 564 -20.39 6.01 -10.91
C ARG A 564 -21.66 5.37 -11.46
N LYS A 565 -21.58 4.78 -12.65
CA LYS A 565 -22.72 4.06 -13.25
C LYS A 565 -23.21 2.92 -12.35
N ASP A 566 -22.28 2.15 -11.77
CA ASP A 566 -22.63 1.10 -10.82
C ASP A 566 -23.34 1.67 -9.58
N PHE A 567 -22.83 2.74 -9.02
CA PHE A 567 -23.45 3.42 -7.88
C PHE A 567 -24.82 4.01 -8.23
N GLU A 568 -24.94 4.70 -9.36
CA GLU A 568 -26.19 5.30 -9.86
C GLU A 568 -27.27 4.25 -10.08
N LYS A 569 -26.91 3.10 -10.67
CA LYS A 569 -27.83 1.96 -10.85
C LYS A 569 -28.37 1.46 -9.51
N LEU A 570 -27.52 1.27 -8.50
CA LEU A 570 -27.92 0.87 -7.16
C LEU A 570 -28.80 1.92 -6.48
N PHE A 571 -28.49 3.21 -6.70
CA PHE A 571 -29.24 4.33 -6.13
C PHE A 571 -30.62 4.47 -6.77
N ILE A 572 -30.73 4.40 -8.10
CA ILE A 572 -32.00 4.45 -8.84
C ILE A 572 -32.92 3.30 -8.44
N ASN A 573 -32.37 2.08 -8.31
CA ASN A 573 -33.12 0.91 -7.86
C ASN A 573 -33.67 1.05 -6.45
N LYS A 574 -32.99 1.81 -5.58
CA LYS A 574 -33.46 2.04 -4.21
C LYS A 574 -34.44 3.21 -4.11
N PHE A 575 -34.24 4.27 -4.88
CA PHE A 575 -34.99 5.52 -4.77
C PHE A 575 -35.76 5.86 -6.06
N SER A 576 -35.16 6.60 -7.00
CA SER A 576 -35.67 6.89 -8.35
C SER A 576 -34.67 7.73 -9.15
N LYS A 577 -34.89 7.90 -10.46
CA LYS A 577 -34.16 8.86 -11.31
C LYS A 577 -34.30 10.30 -10.83
N LYS A 578 -35.54 10.73 -10.42
CA LYS A 578 -35.77 12.07 -9.87
C LYS A 578 -34.92 12.32 -8.63
N ARG A 579 -34.80 11.34 -7.74
CA ARG A 579 -33.96 11.43 -6.54
C ARG A 579 -32.45 11.47 -6.86
N LEU A 580 -32.01 10.82 -7.91
CA LEU A 580 -30.61 10.91 -8.37
C LEU A 580 -30.25 12.33 -8.82
N MET A 581 -31.18 13.06 -9.47
CA MET A 581 -30.96 14.47 -9.83
C MET A 581 -30.70 15.32 -8.56
N TYR A 582 -31.49 15.16 -7.53
CA TYR A 582 -31.23 15.89 -6.28
C TYR A 582 -29.94 15.47 -5.62
N LEU A 583 -29.56 14.18 -5.66
CA LEU A 583 -28.24 13.74 -5.18
C LEU A 583 -27.11 14.49 -5.88
N LYS A 584 -27.21 14.72 -7.20
CA LYS A 584 -26.23 15.49 -7.97
C LYS A 584 -26.18 16.95 -7.50
N TYR A 585 -27.30 17.60 -7.24
CA TYR A 585 -27.34 18.97 -6.70
C TYR A 585 -26.74 19.05 -5.28
N LEU A 586 -27.05 18.07 -4.41
CA LEU A 586 -26.43 17.99 -3.09
C LEU A 586 -24.91 17.82 -3.19
N THR A 587 -24.44 16.97 -4.11
CA THR A 587 -23.00 16.77 -4.36
C THR A 587 -22.33 18.01 -4.94
N ALA A 588 -23.01 18.74 -5.85
CA ALA A 588 -22.54 20.02 -6.38
C ALA A 588 -22.34 21.05 -5.25
N SER A 589 -23.25 21.10 -4.27
CA SER A 589 -23.11 21.98 -3.10
C SER A 589 -21.88 21.68 -2.25
N LEU A 590 -21.50 20.38 -2.15
CA LEU A 590 -20.28 19.96 -1.47
C LEU A 590 -19.04 20.44 -2.22
N TYR A 591 -18.99 20.27 -3.53
CA TYR A 591 -17.88 20.75 -4.36
C TYR A 591 -17.75 22.27 -4.35
N PHE A 592 -18.85 23.01 -4.50
CA PHE A 592 -18.83 24.46 -4.41
C PHE A 592 -18.23 24.94 -3.08
N SER A 593 -18.60 24.28 -1.99
CA SER A 593 -18.07 24.62 -0.67
C SER A 593 -16.59 24.28 -0.47
N LEU A 594 -15.96 23.44 -1.34
CA LEU A 594 -14.54 23.09 -1.28
C LEU A 594 -13.65 24.12 -1.97
N VAL A 595 -14.19 24.88 -2.92
CA VAL A 595 -13.43 25.89 -3.69
C VAL A 595 -12.70 26.86 -2.76
N SER A 596 -13.31 27.22 -1.62
CA SER A 596 -12.73 28.14 -0.64
C SER A 596 -11.71 27.54 0.33
N PHE A 597 -11.63 26.21 0.44
CA PHE A 597 -10.77 25.53 1.43
C PHE A 597 -9.44 25.05 0.88
N HIS A 598 -9.28 25.05 -0.44
CA HIS A 598 -8.09 24.48 -1.09
C HIS A 598 -7.31 25.54 -1.86
N LYS A 599 -5.99 25.29 -2.01
CA LYS A 599 -5.08 26.14 -2.80
C LYS A 599 -5.62 26.37 -4.22
N ASN A 600 -5.31 27.51 -4.82
CA ASN A 600 -5.75 27.90 -6.16
C ASN A 600 -5.61 26.83 -7.25
N THR A 601 -4.64 25.93 -7.11
CA THR A 601 -4.40 24.81 -8.05
C THR A 601 -5.55 23.79 -8.11
N TYR A 602 -6.35 23.62 -7.04
CA TYR A 602 -7.47 22.68 -7.00
C TYR A 602 -8.81 23.34 -7.37
N GLN A 603 -8.90 24.66 -7.26
CA GLN A 603 -10.16 25.40 -7.48
C GLN A 603 -10.70 25.18 -8.88
N LYS A 604 -9.83 25.25 -9.92
CA LYS A 604 -10.24 25.01 -11.32
C LYS A 604 -10.83 23.61 -11.53
N LYS A 605 -10.23 22.58 -10.93
CA LYS A 605 -10.70 21.20 -11.04
C LYS A 605 -12.02 21.01 -10.31
N PHE A 606 -12.20 21.57 -9.11
CA PHE A 606 -13.45 21.49 -8.37
C PHE A 606 -14.58 22.27 -9.05
N ASN A 607 -14.28 23.42 -9.67
CA ASN A 607 -15.25 24.15 -10.48
C ASN A 607 -15.72 23.33 -11.69
N ASN A 608 -14.83 22.69 -12.42
CA ASN A 608 -15.20 21.83 -13.55
C ASN A 608 -16.14 20.69 -13.11
N ILE A 609 -15.84 20.03 -11.99
CA ILE A 609 -16.71 18.97 -11.46
C ILE A 609 -18.06 19.56 -11.02
N PHE A 610 -18.06 20.73 -10.38
CA PHE A 610 -19.28 21.44 -9.99
C PHE A 610 -20.18 21.72 -11.20
N PHE A 611 -19.63 22.25 -12.29
CA PHE A 611 -20.38 22.51 -13.52
C PHE A 611 -20.91 21.22 -14.16
N ASN A 612 -20.11 20.17 -14.24
CA ASN A 612 -20.52 18.88 -14.77
C ASN A 612 -21.68 18.25 -13.95
N LEU A 613 -21.77 18.55 -12.65
CA LEU A 613 -22.87 18.10 -11.79
C LEU A 613 -24.16 18.89 -11.98
N LEU A 614 -24.11 20.05 -12.63
CA LEU A 614 -25.29 20.92 -12.92
C LEU A 614 -25.76 20.84 -14.37
N SER A 615 -24.91 20.35 -15.29
CA SER A 615 -25.24 20.19 -16.72
C SER A 615 -25.93 18.84 -16.95
N PHE A 616 -27.27 18.84 -17.00
CA PHE A 616 -28.12 17.68 -17.33
C PHE A 616 -29.13 18.06 -18.39
#